data_cc2a869f4d0e9b293c93fd8136df806e
#
_entry.id   cc2a869f4d0e9b293c93fd8136df806e
#
_cell.length_a   1.000
_cell.length_b   1.000
_cell.length_c   1.000
_cell.angle_alpha   90.00
_cell.angle_beta   90.00
_cell.angle_gamma   90.00
#
_symmetry.space_group_name_H-M   'P 1'
#
loop_
_entity.id
_entity.type
_entity.pdbx_description
1 polymer ?
#
loop_
_entity_poly.entity_id
_entity_poly.type
_entity_poly.pdbx_seq_one_letter_code
_entity_poly.pdbx_strand_id
1 'polypeptide(L)'
;MNNLNPFAPGAWQDPYPLYAELRRTGIHKLPDSIIFLASRYKHVQQIMQHPEIFSVKDVGTTLMRETPEFIQAHAEGWPEVHTFTAEPEEHDRYRALVNENFSAQSIDKLAPRIRAVVEELVDSFARDGQVEFIRQFVEPLVLRNLGDLLGIEPEEMPQVKFWCDELRERMSGGVSYEREMEMVRGHVAFQRYLFKKLEERRAALRHDLISHLLWVRKPDGKPLSTEELISMTWMLLVAGTGSSVFFFGNAMLLLAQHPEVAEELRSDPALIPNFIEEAMR
;
A
#
# COMPACT_ATOMS: atom_id res chain seq x y z
N MET A 1 34.89 0.37 -6.33
CA MET A 1 33.76 -0.55 -6.13
C MET A 1 32.50 0.27 -6.26
N ASN A 2 31.62 -0.03 -7.21
CA ASN A 2 30.38 0.70 -7.37
C ASN A 2 29.58 0.54 -6.09
N ASN A 3 29.14 1.66 -5.52
CA ASN A 3 28.32 1.67 -4.31
C ASN A 3 26.92 1.11 -4.68
N LEU A 4 26.72 -0.21 -4.46
CA LEU A 4 25.46 -0.90 -4.74
C LEU A 4 24.44 -0.57 -3.65
N ASN A 5 24.15 0.72 -3.47
CA ASN A 5 23.19 1.21 -2.48
C ASN A 5 21.94 1.76 -3.18
N PRO A 6 20.78 1.07 -3.11
CA PRO A 6 19.52 1.56 -3.69
C PRO A 6 18.95 2.78 -2.97
N PHE A 7 19.45 3.10 -1.76
CA PHE A 7 19.03 4.28 -1.00
C PHE A 7 19.92 5.51 -1.29
N ALA A 8 20.93 5.37 -2.18
CA ALA A 8 21.76 6.51 -2.57
C ALA A 8 20.94 7.54 -3.37
N PRO A 9 21.23 8.85 -3.21
CA PRO A 9 20.56 9.89 -3.99
C PRO A 9 20.63 9.60 -5.49
N GLY A 10 19.47 9.62 -6.16
CA GLY A 10 19.35 9.38 -7.59
C GLY A 10 19.35 7.91 -8.03
N ALA A 11 19.58 6.94 -7.14
CA ALA A 11 19.58 5.52 -7.49
C ALA A 11 18.23 5.01 -8.02
N TRP A 12 17.15 5.67 -7.67
CA TRP A 12 15.78 5.31 -8.05
C TRP A 12 15.26 6.02 -9.30
N GLN A 13 16.01 6.96 -9.88
CA GLN A 13 15.67 7.57 -11.18
C GLN A 13 15.80 6.57 -12.33
N ASP A 14 16.82 5.71 -12.28
CA ASP A 14 17.00 4.55 -13.14
C ASP A 14 17.62 3.40 -12.32
N PRO A 15 16.79 2.61 -11.61
CA PRO A 15 17.28 1.57 -10.72
C PRO A 15 17.71 0.28 -11.43
N TYR A 16 17.36 0.09 -12.70
CA TYR A 16 17.53 -1.18 -13.40
C TYR A 16 18.99 -1.62 -13.56
N PRO A 17 19.96 -0.73 -13.88
CA PRO A 17 21.37 -1.10 -13.92
C PRO A 17 21.89 -1.57 -12.55
N LEU A 18 21.46 -0.88 -11.47
CA LEU A 18 21.78 -1.27 -10.10
C LEU A 18 21.20 -2.64 -9.76
N TYR A 19 19.93 -2.88 -10.09
CA TYR A 19 19.27 -4.16 -9.86
C TYR A 19 19.94 -5.30 -10.63
N ALA A 20 20.39 -5.06 -11.86
CA ALA A 20 21.12 -6.04 -12.65
C ALA A 20 22.42 -6.45 -11.95
N GLU A 21 23.17 -5.51 -11.42
CA GLU A 21 24.42 -5.78 -10.68
C GLU A 21 24.16 -6.46 -9.34
N LEU A 22 23.13 -6.06 -8.59
CA LEU A 22 22.72 -6.75 -7.36
C LEU A 22 22.33 -8.21 -7.64
N ARG A 23 21.61 -8.47 -8.75
CA ARG A 23 21.28 -9.85 -9.15
C ARG A 23 22.53 -10.67 -9.49
N ARG A 24 23.56 -10.04 -10.05
CA ARG A 24 24.83 -10.70 -10.35
C ARG A 24 25.55 -11.12 -9.06
N THR A 25 25.59 -10.26 -8.06
CA THR A 25 26.26 -10.50 -6.76
C THR A 25 25.44 -11.45 -5.86
N GLY A 26 24.12 -11.47 -5.98
CA GLY A 26 23.21 -12.28 -5.17
C GLY A 26 22.77 -11.58 -3.89
N ILE A 27 23.29 -12.02 -2.72
CA ILE A 27 23.07 -11.33 -1.46
C ILE A 27 24.19 -10.30 -1.25
N HIS A 28 23.81 -9.05 -1.01
CA HIS A 28 24.74 -7.95 -0.85
C HIS A 28 24.51 -7.24 0.49
N LYS A 29 25.57 -7.12 1.30
CA LYS A 29 25.51 -6.32 2.53
C LYS A 29 25.83 -4.86 2.19
N LEU A 30 24.98 -3.95 2.61
CA LEU A 30 25.26 -2.52 2.47
C LEU A 30 26.46 -2.12 3.34
N PRO A 31 27.40 -1.32 2.83
CA PRO A 31 28.52 -0.79 3.60
C PRO A 31 28.03 -0.04 4.85
N ASP A 32 28.75 -0.17 5.95
CA ASP A 32 28.50 0.50 7.23
C ASP A 32 27.07 0.34 7.77
N SER A 33 26.42 -0.77 7.44
CA SER A 33 25.03 -1.06 7.75
C SER A 33 24.85 -2.52 8.20
N ILE A 34 23.73 -2.80 8.87
CA ILE A 34 23.27 -4.15 9.17
C ILE A 34 22.35 -4.72 8.07
N ILE A 35 22.08 -3.93 7.03
CA ILE A 35 21.12 -4.26 5.97
C ILE A 35 21.76 -5.18 4.92
N PHE A 36 21.05 -6.26 4.59
CA PHE A 36 21.36 -7.16 3.50
C PHE A 36 20.28 -7.06 2.42
N LEU A 37 20.70 -7.00 1.16
CA LEU A 37 19.83 -6.96 -0.01
C LEU A 37 19.77 -8.33 -0.66
N ALA A 38 18.60 -8.90 -0.77
CA ALA A 38 18.33 -10.14 -1.51
C ALA A 38 17.63 -9.78 -2.84
N SER A 39 18.33 -9.94 -3.96
CA SER A 39 17.88 -9.45 -5.27
C SER A 39 17.51 -10.54 -6.27
N ARG A 40 17.80 -11.82 -5.97
CA ARG A 40 17.42 -12.94 -6.85
C ARG A 40 16.10 -13.54 -6.40
N TYR A 41 15.23 -13.85 -7.36
CA TYR A 41 13.92 -14.48 -7.11
C TYR A 41 13.98 -15.64 -6.10
N LYS A 42 14.89 -16.60 -6.30
CA LYS A 42 15.04 -17.75 -5.40
C LYS A 42 15.37 -17.37 -3.95
N HIS A 43 16.16 -16.30 -3.75
CA HIS A 43 16.49 -15.86 -2.39
C HIS A 43 15.29 -15.14 -1.74
N VAL A 44 14.57 -14.31 -2.51
CA VAL A 44 13.36 -13.66 -2.03
C VAL A 44 12.30 -14.71 -1.71
N GLN A 45 12.08 -15.68 -2.60
CA GLN A 45 11.15 -16.77 -2.36
C GLN A 45 11.50 -17.57 -1.10
N GLN A 46 12.78 -17.91 -0.92
CA GLN A 46 13.25 -18.63 0.27
C GLN A 46 12.99 -17.83 1.56
N ILE A 47 13.27 -16.53 1.54
CA ILE A 47 13.00 -15.63 2.68
C ILE A 47 11.50 -15.60 3.00
N MET A 48 10.66 -15.43 1.99
CA MET A 48 9.20 -15.34 2.16
C MET A 48 8.55 -16.65 2.60
N GLN A 49 9.14 -17.79 2.26
CA GLN A 49 8.63 -19.13 2.61
C GLN A 49 9.09 -19.64 3.98
N HIS A 50 10.02 -18.94 4.64
CA HIS A 50 10.58 -19.34 5.94
C HIS A 50 10.44 -18.26 7.00
N PRO A 51 9.18 -17.85 7.36
CA PRO A 51 8.94 -16.83 8.37
C PRO A 51 9.45 -17.23 9.76
N GLU A 52 9.62 -18.52 10.03
CA GLU A 52 10.23 -19.05 11.25
C GLU A 52 11.73 -18.72 11.38
N ILE A 53 12.37 -18.33 10.28
CA ILE A 53 13.79 -17.91 10.24
C ILE A 53 13.88 -16.40 10.04
N PHE A 54 13.02 -15.86 9.17
CA PHE A 54 13.02 -14.45 8.76
C PHE A 54 11.82 -13.72 9.36
N SER A 55 12.02 -13.19 10.56
CA SER A 55 11.01 -12.42 11.28
C SER A 55 10.69 -11.09 10.57
N VAL A 56 9.44 -10.66 10.64
CA VAL A 56 8.97 -9.33 10.23
C VAL A 56 8.91 -8.36 11.42
N LYS A 57 9.33 -8.79 12.60
CA LYS A 57 9.38 -7.94 13.78
C LYS A 57 10.23 -6.71 13.49
N ASP A 58 9.76 -5.56 13.89
CA ASP A 58 10.40 -4.26 13.70
C ASP A 58 10.59 -3.81 12.24
N VAL A 59 9.92 -4.49 11.28
CA VAL A 59 9.87 -4.00 9.89
C VAL A 59 9.16 -2.65 9.86
N GLY A 60 9.80 -1.69 9.22
CA GLY A 60 9.29 -0.31 9.09
C GLY A 60 9.76 0.64 10.19
N THR A 61 10.10 0.17 11.39
CA THR A 61 10.64 1.01 12.46
C THR A 61 12.15 1.25 12.33
N THR A 62 12.87 0.34 11.71
CA THR A 62 14.34 0.38 11.58
C THR A 62 14.87 1.66 10.91
N LEU A 63 14.06 2.32 10.07
CA LEU A 63 14.42 3.56 9.37
C LEU A 63 13.82 4.81 10.01
N MET A 64 12.94 4.67 11.01
CA MET A 64 12.29 5.77 11.71
C MET A 64 13.11 6.21 12.92
N ARG A 65 13.07 7.50 13.21
CA ARG A 65 13.72 8.02 14.42
C ARG A 65 12.82 7.78 15.63
N GLU A 66 13.43 7.31 16.72
CA GLU A 66 12.77 7.19 18.01
C GLU A 66 13.45 8.15 18.99
N THR A 67 13.05 9.41 18.97
CA THR A 67 13.45 10.39 19.99
C THR A 67 12.34 10.57 21.01
N PRO A 68 12.64 11.08 22.22
CA PRO A 68 11.59 11.36 23.22
C PRO A 68 10.47 12.25 22.69
N GLU A 69 10.77 13.21 21.82
CA GLU A 69 9.80 14.11 21.21
C GLU A 69 8.88 13.39 20.23
N PHE A 70 9.40 12.44 19.41
CA PHE A 70 8.57 11.60 18.54
C PHE A 70 7.68 10.67 19.36
N ILE A 71 8.21 10.03 20.39
CA ILE A 71 7.44 9.16 21.29
C ILE A 71 6.30 9.96 21.93
N GLN A 72 6.59 11.16 22.44
CA GLN A 72 5.58 12.04 23.04
C GLN A 72 4.51 12.46 22.02
N ALA A 73 4.90 12.82 20.81
CA ALA A 73 3.96 13.22 19.78
C ALA A 73 3.06 12.05 19.34
N HIS A 74 3.60 10.85 19.20
CA HIS A 74 2.81 9.63 18.94
C HIS A 74 1.84 9.30 20.05
N ALA A 75 2.22 9.55 21.32
CA ALA A 75 1.35 9.28 22.48
C ALA A 75 0.08 10.15 22.52
N GLU A 76 -0.01 11.19 21.68
CA GLU A 76 -1.23 11.97 21.49
C GLU A 76 -2.31 11.24 20.65
N GLY A 77 -1.94 10.14 19.99
CA GLY A 77 -2.82 9.26 19.23
C GLY A 77 -3.09 7.94 19.92
N TRP A 78 -3.24 6.89 19.13
CA TRP A 78 -3.40 5.51 19.60
C TRP A 78 -2.11 4.73 19.36
N PRO A 79 -1.78 3.76 20.24
CA PRO A 79 -0.69 2.82 20.00
C PRO A 79 -0.90 2.09 18.66
N GLU A 80 0.16 1.96 17.87
CA GLU A 80 0.12 1.16 16.66
C GLU A 80 0.12 -0.33 17.01
N VAL A 81 -0.79 -1.07 16.38
CA VAL A 81 -0.85 -2.52 16.46
C VAL A 81 -0.34 -3.10 15.15
N HIS A 82 0.71 -3.91 15.21
CA HIS A 82 1.20 -4.65 14.06
C HIS A 82 0.19 -5.72 13.67
N THR A 83 -0.66 -5.43 12.69
CA THR A 83 -1.70 -6.36 12.23
C THR A 83 -1.23 -7.18 11.03
N PHE A 84 -1.07 -6.54 9.86
CA PHE A 84 -0.61 -7.22 8.64
C PHE A 84 0.92 -7.34 8.55
N THR A 85 1.66 -6.70 9.46
CA THR A 85 3.12 -6.83 9.62
C THR A 85 3.49 -7.59 10.90
N ALA A 86 2.53 -8.31 11.47
CA ALA A 86 2.73 -9.16 12.64
C ALA A 86 3.48 -10.46 12.29
N GLU A 87 4.01 -11.13 13.32
CA GLU A 87 4.55 -12.48 13.19
C GLU A 87 3.45 -13.48 12.76
N PRO A 88 3.80 -14.63 12.16
CA PRO A 88 2.87 -15.49 11.41
C PRO A 88 1.55 -15.80 12.11
N GLU A 89 1.57 -16.20 13.38
CA GLU A 89 0.34 -16.57 14.11
C GLU A 89 -0.63 -15.39 14.30
N GLU A 90 -0.09 -14.21 14.58
CA GLU A 90 -0.88 -12.99 14.69
C GLU A 90 -1.32 -12.46 13.33
N HIS A 91 -0.42 -12.48 12.36
CA HIS A 91 -0.72 -12.10 10.98
C HIS A 91 -1.90 -12.92 10.43
N ASP A 92 -1.85 -14.25 10.54
CA ASP A 92 -2.90 -15.13 10.04
C ASP A 92 -4.26 -14.85 10.70
N ARG A 93 -4.25 -14.53 11.99
CA ARG A 93 -5.45 -14.14 12.73
C ARG A 93 -6.07 -12.86 12.17
N TYR A 94 -5.28 -11.80 11.91
CA TYR A 94 -5.81 -10.57 11.34
C TYR A 94 -6.21 -10.73 9.88
N ARG A 95 -5.44 -11.50 9.09
CA ARG A 95 -5.77 -11.80 7.69
C ARG A 95 -7.10 -12.52 7.57
N ALA A 96 -7.37 -13.49 8.44
CA ALA A 96 -8.63 -14.23 8.44
C ALA A 96 -9.86 -13.33 8.60
N LEU A 97 -9.74 -12.20 9.33
CA LEU A 97 -10.84 -11.27 9.55
C LEU A 97 -11.26 -10.49 8.30
N VAL A 98 -10.39 -10.37 7.31
CA VAL A 98 -10.64 -9.60 6.07
C VAL A 98 -10.65 -10.45 4.80
N ASN A 99 -10.18 -11.69 4.85
CA ASN A 99 -10.02 -12.54 3.66
C ASN A 99 -11.31 -12.69 2.84
N GLU A 100 -12.47 -12.76 3.49
CA GLU A 100 -13.76 -12.87 2.80
C GLU A 100 -14.02 -11.64 1.93
N ASN A 101 -13.67 -10.44 2.41
CA ASN A 101 -13.86 -9.18 1.69
C ASN A 101 -12.97 -9.07 0.44
N PHE A 102 -11.85 -9.78 0.42
CA PHE A 102 -10.90 -9.85 -0.70
C PHE A 102 -10.96 -11.17 -1.47
N SER A 103 -11.98 -12.00 -1.23
CA SER A 103 -12.20 -13.20 -2.04
C SER A 103 -12.55 -12.85 -3.49
N ALA A 104 -12.27 -13.74 -4.45
CA ALA A 104 -12.62 -13.54 -5.85
C ALA A 104 -14.11 -13.18 -6.02
N GLN A 105 -15.00 -13.88 -5.30
CA GLN A 105 -16.44 -13.60 -5.32
C GLN A 105 -16.79 -12.19 -4.83
N SER A 106 -16.09 -11.68 -3.81
CA SER A 106 -16.33 -10.33 -3.27
C SER A 106 -15.79 -9.25 -4.22
N ILE A 107 -14.65 -9.50 -4.83
CA ILE A 107 -14.04 -8.61 -5.84
C ILE A 107 -14.91 -8.56 -7.10
N ASP A 108 -15.44 -9.68 -7.58
CA ASP A 108 -16.34 -9.72 -8.75
C ASP A 108 -17.58 -8.85 -8.56
N LYS A 109 -18.10 -8.73 -7.33
CA LYS A 109 -19.21 -7.82 -7.02
C LYS A 109 -18.87 -6.35 -7.19
N LEU A 110 -17.60 -5.98 -7.07
CA LEU A 110 -17.13 -4.61 -7.28
C LEU A 110 -16.92 -4.26 -8.76
N ALA A 111 -16.77 -5.28 -9.63
CA ALA A 111 -16.43 -5.08 -11.04
C ALA A 111 -17.40 -4.13 -11.79
N PRO A 112 -18.73 -4.19 -11.63
CA PRO A 112 -19.63 -3.26 -12.30
C PRO A 112 -19.40 -1.81 -11.86
N ARG A 113 -19.14 -1.57 -10.56
CA ARG A 113 -18.88 -0.24 -10.02
C ARG A 113 -17.53 0.29 -10.50
N ILE A 114 -16.49 -0.55 -10.47
CA ILE A 114 -15.15 -0.19 -10.97
C ILE A 114 -15.24 0.17 -12.46
N ARG A 115 -15.96 -0.60 -13.27
CA ARG A 115 -16.18 -0.31 -14.68
C ARG A 115 -16.85 1.04 -14.91
N ALA A 116 -17.91 1.34 -14.18
CA ALA A 116 -18.59 2.63 -14.28
C ALA A 116 -17.65 3.81 -13.95
N VAL A 117 -16.81 3.67 -12.92
CA VAL A 117 -15.81 4.70 -12.58
C VAL A 117 -14.76 4.85 -13.69
N VAL A 118 -14.29 3.74 -14.28
CA VAL A 118 -13.35 3.75 -15.41
C VAL A 118 -13.96 4.45 -16.61
N GLU A 119 -15.20 4.12 -16.99
CA GLU A 119 -15.90 4.72 -18.14
C GLU A 119 -16.07 6.23 -17.92
N GLU A 120 -16.55 6.67 -16.75
CA GLU A 120 -16.67 8.10 -16.41
C GLU A 120 -15.33 8.84 -16.53
N LEU A 121 -14.25 8.27 -15.98
CA LEU A 121 -12.93 8.88 -16.03
C LEU A 121 -12.39 8.95 -17.47
N VAL A 122 -12.54 7.89 -18.27
CA VAL A 122 -12.13 7.88 -19.67
C VAL A 122 -12.90 8.93 -20.48
N ASP A 123 -14.22 9.01 -20.30
CA ASP A 123 -15.06 9.97 -20.99
C ASP A 123 -14.68 11.42 -20.67
N SER A 124 -14.11 11.68 -19.48
CA SER A 124 -13.72 13.02 -19.06
C SER A 124 -12.58 13.62 -19.90
N PHE A 125 -11.71 12.79 -20.48
CA PHE A 125 -10.56 13.23 -21.28
C PHE A 125 -10.51 12.66 -22.72
N ALA A 126 -11.40 11.75 -23.08
CA ALA A 126 -11.37 11.08 -24.38
C ALA A 126 -11.40 12.06 -25.57
N ARG A 127 -12.09 13.20 -25.42
CA ARG A 127 -12.19 14.24 -26.45
C ARG A 127 -10.92 15.07 -26.60
N ASP A 128 -10.09 15.13 -25.55
CA ASP A 128 -8.87 15.94 -25.55
C ASP A 128 -7.72 15.25 -26.27
N GLY A 129 -7.85 13.93 -26.54
CA GLY A 129 -6.85 13.12 -27.23
C GLY A 129 -5.54 12.93 -26.47
N GLN A 130 -5.46 13.44 -25.24
CA GLN A 130 -4.31 13.32 -24.33
C GLN A 130 -4.78 13.35 -22.88
N VAL A 131 -3.99 12.73 -21.98
CA VAL A 131 -4.29 12.68 -20.54
C VAL A 131 -2.98 12.64 -19.75
N GLU A 132 -2.96 13.30 -18.60
CA GLU A 132 -1.97 13.00 -17.57
C GLU A 132 -2.50 11.77 -16.80
N PHE A 133 -1.97 10.59 -17.18
CA PHE A 133 -2.54 9.28 -16.86
C PHE A 133 -2.65 9.05 -15.34
N ILE A 134 -1.62 9.44 -14.58
CA ILE A 134 -1.59 9.19 -13.13
C ILE A 134 -2.63 10.05 -12.40
N ARG A 135 -2.59 11.36 -12.59
CA ARG A 135 -3.42 12.30 -11.81
C ARG A 135 -4.86 12.38 -12.28
N GLN A 136 -5.08 12.24 -13.61
CA GLN A 136 -6.43 12.39 -14.17
C GLN A 136 -7.20 11.08 -14.26
N PHE A 137 -6.49 9.92 -14.24
CA PHE A 137 -7.14 8.62 -14.35
C PHE A 137 -6.83 7.71 -13.16
N VAL A 138 -5.55 7.37 -12.91
CA VAL A 138 -5.20 6.33 -11.93
C VAL A 138 -5.51 6.74 -10.50
N GLU A 139 -5.07 7.92 -10.07
CA GLU A 139 -5.33 8.39 -8.70
C GLU A 139 -6.82 8.49 -8.40
N PRO A 140 -7.66 9.15 -9.24
CA PRO A 140 -9.10 9.17 -9.02
C PRO A 140 -9.74 7.78 -8.99
N LEU A 141 -9.30 6.86 -9.88
CA LEU A 141 -9.79 5.48 -9.91
C LEU A 141 -9.49 4.76 -8.60
N VAL A 142 -8.24 4.81 -8.14
CA VAL A 142 -7.81 4.14 -6.90
C VAL A 142 -8.52 4.72 -5.68
N LEU A 143 -8.59 6.05 -5.58
CA LEU A 143 -9.20 6.73 -4.44
C LEU A 143 -10.70 6.48 -4.34
N ARG A 144 -11.44 6.50 -5.46
CA ARG A 144 -12.87 6.19 -5.48
C ARG A 144 -13.12 4.75 -5.05
N ASN A 145 -12.36 3.79 -5.57
CA ASN A 145 -12.54 2.38 -5.21
C ASN A 145 -12.21 2.10 -3.74
N LEU A 146 -11.16 2.71 -3.19
CA LEU A 146 -10.83 2.58 -1.77
C LEU A 146 -11.86 3.27 -0.88
N GLY A 147 -12.34 4.45 -1.28
CA GLY A 147 -13.42 5.15 -0.60
C GLY A 147 -14.70 4.29 -0.54
N ASP A 148 -15.12 3.75 -1.67
CA ASP A 148 -16.30 2.86 -1.76
C ASP A 148 -16.12 1.61 -0.86
N LEU A 149 -14.94 0.97 -0.88
CA LEU A 149 -14.65 -0.21 -0.06
C LEU A 149 -14.70 0.07 1.45
N LEU A 150 -14.12 1.19 1.87
CA LEU A 150 -13.97 1.53 3.29
C LEU A 150 -15.12 2.41 3.81
N GLY A 151 -15.98 2.89 2.93
CA GLY A 151 -17.08 3.78 3.28
C GLY A 151 -16.62 5.20 3.62
N ILE A 152 -15.59 5.68 2.93
CA ILE A 152 -15.07 7.05 3.05
C ILE A 152 -15.61 7.85 1.88
N GLU A 153 -16.16 9.03 2.17
CA GLU A 153 -16.77 9.89 1.16
C GLU A 153 -15.72 10.43 0.18
N PRO A 154 -16.07 10.59 -1.12
CA PRO A 154 -15.12 11.03 -2.15
C PRO A 154 -14.40 12.35 -1.82
N GLU A 155 -15.08 13.28 -1.16
CA GLU A 155 -14.55 14.59 -0.79
C GLU A 155 -13.46 14.50 0.29
N GLU A 156 -13.45 13.44 1.08
CA GLU A 156 -12.46 13.21 2.15
C GLU A 156 -11.21 12.48 1.63
N MET A 157 -11.32 11.78 0.51
CA MET A 157 -10.24 10.95 -0.03
C MET A 157 -8.95 11.70 -0.38
N PRO A 158 -8.99 12.97 -0.86
CA PRO A 158 -7.76 13.74 -1.05
C PRO A 158 -6.95 13.95 0.24
N GLN A 159 -7.63 14.20 1.36
CA GLN A 159 -6.97 14.34 2.66
C GLN A 159 -6.43 13.00 3.17
N VAL A 160 -7.18 11.91 2.96
CA VAL A 160 -6.73 10.55 3.30
C VAL A 160 -5.48 10.20 2.48
N LYS A 161 -5.47 10.50 1.18
CA LYS A 161 -4.29 10.31 0.32
C LYS A 161 -3.08 11.07 0.84
N PHE A 162 -3.26 12.34 1.21
CA PHE A 162 -2.20 13.17 1.77
C PHE A 162 -1.54 12.49 2.99
N TRP A 163 -2.31 12.02 3.96
CA TRP A 163 -1.77 11.29 5.12
C TRP A 163 -1.11 9.97 4.75
N CYS A 164 -1.65 9.24 3.78
CA CYS A 164 -1.02 8.02 3.29
C CYS A 164 0.34 8.31 2.60
N ASP A 165 0.43 9.41 1.86
CA ASP A 165 1.67 9.84 1.20
C ASP A 165 2.73 10.24 2.23
N GLU A 166 2.37 11.02 3.25
CA GLU A 166 3.26 11.39 4.36
C GLU A 166 3.82 10.15 5.07
N LEU A 167 2.97 9.16 5.33
CA LEU A 167 3.41 7.94 5.99
C LEU A 167 4.40 7.16 5.12
N ARG A 168 4.17 7.05 3.81
CA ARG A 168 5.13 6.43 2.87
C ARG A 168 6.45 7.20 2.78
N GLU A 169 6.38 8.53 2.74
CA GLU A 169 7.57 9.39 2.76
C GLU A 169 8.40 9.12 4.02
N ARG A 170 7.75 9.06 5.20
CA ARG A 170 8.41 8.76 6.46
C ARG A 170 9.05 7.36 6.45
N MET A 171 8.34 6.35 5.96
CA MET A 171 8.87 4.97 5.84
C MET A 171 10.06 4.87 4.88
N SER A 172 10.18 5.76 3.91
CA SER A 172 11.32 5.81 2.98
C SER A 172 12.59 6.35 3.63
N GLY A 173 12.49 7.04 4.76
CA GLY A 173 13.60 7.63 5.49
C GLY A 173 14.24 8.84 4.77
N GLY A 174 15.31 9.36 5.36
CA GLY A 174 16.10 10.43 4.74
C GLY A 174 15.50 11.84 4.81
N VAL A 175 14.40 12.02 5.53
CA VAL A 175 13.75 13.32 5.75
C VAL A 175 14.39 14.11 6.89
N SER A 176 14.20 15.45 6.92
CA SER A 176 14.66 16.27 8.04
C SER A 176 13.87 15.96 9.32
N TYR A 177 14.45 16.34 10.47
CA TYR A 177 13.79 16.18 11.76
C TYR A 177 12.44 16.91 11.81
N GLU A 178 12.42 18.15 11.33
CA GLU A 178 11.22 19.00 11.33
C GLU A 178 10.12 18.37 10.45
N ARG A 179 10.50 17.88 9.25
CA ARG A 179 9.57 17.23 8.34
C ARG A 179 9.01 15.94 8.94
N GLU A 180 9.86 15.14 9.58
CA GLU A 180 9.41 13.92 10.25
C GLU A 180 8.44 14.20 11.41
N MET A 181 8.68 15.29 12.19
CA MET A 181 7.74 15.74 13.22
C MET A 181 6.38 16.19 12.67
N GLU A 182 6.38 16.84 11.49
CA GLU A 182 5.13 17.18 10.79
C GLU A 182 4.36 15.91 10.43
N MET A 183 5.04 14.92 9.87
CA MET A 183 4.46 13.63 9.48
C MET A 183 3.91 12.86 10.68
N VAL A 184 4.59 12.88 11.83
CA VAL A 184 4.08 12.27 13.07
C VAL A 184 2.77 12.93 13.52
N ARG A 185 2.71 14.25 13.49
CA ARG A 185 1.47 14.99 13.80
C ARG A 185 0.37 14.69 12.77
N GLY A 186 0.74 14.59 11.49
CA GLY A 186 -0.15 14.15 10.41
C GLY A 186 -0.71 12.76 10.65
N HIS A 187 0.14 11.82 11.07
CA HIS A 187 -0.29 10.46 11.44
C HIS A 187 -1.30 10.46 12.61
N VAL A 188 -1.02 11.21 13.66
CA VAL A 188 -1.97 11.35 14.79
C VAL A 188 -3.30 11.98 14.34
N ALA A 189 -3.27 12.98 13.46
CA ALA A 189 -4.47 13.55 12.87
C ALA A 189 -5.26 12.53 12.05
N PHE A 190 -4.55 11.68 11.29
CA PHE A 190 -5.14 10.57 10.55
C PHE A 190 -5.80 9.54 11.47
N GLN A 191 -5.15 9.13 12.54
CA GLN A 191 -5.73 8.23 13.54
C GLN A 191 -7.02 8.82 14.15
N ARG A 192 -7.03 10.13 14.49
CA ARG A 192 -8.23 10.81 15.01
C ARG A 192 -9.36 10.85 13.99
N TYR A 193 -9.04 11.06 12.73
CA TYR A 193 -10.01 10.98 11.64
C TYR A 193 -10.60 9.56 11.53
N LEU A 194 -9.77 8.52 11.53
CA LEU A 194 -10.24 7.14 11.50
C LEU A 194 -11.08 6.77 12.73
N PHE A 195 -10.67 7.21 13.90
CA PHE A 195 -11.47 7.03 15.12
C PHE A 195 -12.87 7.64 14.96
N LYS A 196 -12.97 8.86 14.41
CA LYS A 196 -14.27 9.48 14.12
C LYS A 196 -15.11 8.62 13.17
N LYS A 197 -14.50 8.06 12.12
CA LYS A 197 -15.21 7.15 11.18
C LYS A 197 -15.69 5.88 11.88
N LEU A 198 -14.91 5.32 12.79
CA LEU A 198 -15.32 4.17 13.59
C LEU A 198 -16.54 4.52 14.48
N GLU A 199 -16.55 5.68 15.13
CA GLU A 199 -17.68 6.11 15.96
C GLU A 199 -18.94 6.34 15.12
N GLU A 200 -18.82 6.94 13.92
CA GLU A 200 -19.93 7.09 12.98
C GLU A 200 -20.53 5.72 12.61
N ARG A 201 -19.69 4.70 12.38
CA ARG A 201 -20.14 3.33 12.06
C ARG A 201 -20.66 2.56 13.26
N ARG A 202 -20.15 2.84 14.48
CA ARG A 202 -20.77 2.28 15.72
C ARG A 202 -22.18 2.78 15.92
N ALA A 203 -22.45 4.04 15.59
CA ALA A 203 -23.79 4.62 15.66
C ALA A 203 -24.71 4.12 14.54
N ALA A 204 -24.19 3.90 13.34
CA ALA A 204 -24.96 3.46 12.17
C ALA A 204 -24.08 2.63 11.22
N LEU A 205 -24.20 1.30 11.32
CA LEU A 205 -23.49 0.37 10.42
C LEU A 205 -23.90 0.60 8.97
N ARG A 206 -22.92 0.44 8.07
CA ARG A 206 -23.11 0.50 6.61
C ARG A 206 -22.59 -0.80 5.95
N HIS A 207 -22.76 -0.91 4.65
CA HIS A 207 -22.17 -1.99 3.85
C HIS A 207 -20.76 -1.61 3.40
N ASP A 208 -19.83 -1.44 4.36
CA ASP A 208 -18.45 -1.08 4.13
C ASP A 208 -17.50 -1.89 5.04
N LEU A 209 -16.22 -1.87 4.70
CA LEU A 209 -15.20 -2.65 5.41
C LEU A 209 -15.01 -2.16 6.86
N ILE A 210 -15.17 -0.88 7.14
CA ILE A 210 -15.08 -0.35 8.53
C ILE A 210 -16.22 -0.96 9.37
N SER A 211 -17.44 -1.00 8.86
CA SER A 211 -18.57 -1.65 9.53
C SER A 211 -18.35 -3.16 9.72
N HIS A 212 -17.76 -3.83 8.72
CA HIS A 212 -17.39 -5.23 8.81
C HIS A 212 -16.38 -5.46 9.94
N LEU A 213 -15.31 -4.69 10.02
CA LEU A 213 -14.30 -4.79 11.07
C LEU A 213 -14.86 -4.55 12.48
N LEU A 214 -15.87 -3.70 12.64
CA LEU A 214 -16.57 -3.51 13.92
C LEU A 214 -17.41 -4.74 14.31
N TRP A 215 -17.90 -5.49 13.34
CA TRP A 215 -18.77 -6.64 13.55
C TRP A 215 -18.01 -7.95 13.76
N VAL A 216 -16.91 -8.18 13.04
CA VAL A 216 -16.13 -9.43 13.12
C VAL A 216 -15.59 -9.68 14.53
N ARG A 217 -15.33 -10.95 14.82
CA ARG A 217 -14.79 -11.38 16.11
C ARG A 217 -13.51 -12.16 15.89
N LYS A 218 -12.55 -11.93 16.78
CA LYS A 218 -11.32 -12.72 16.88
C LYS A 218 -11.66 -14.18 17.22
N PRO A 219 -10.75 -15.14 17.01
CA PRO A 219 -10.98 -16.55 17.35
C PRO A 219 -11.38 -16.79 18.80
N ASP A 220 -10.99 -15.90 19.74
CA ASP A 220 -11.37 -15.94 21.14
C ASP A 220 -12.77 -15.35 21.43
N GLY A 221 -13.50 -14.95 20.38
CA GLY A 221 -14.84 -14.35 20.45
C GLY A 221 -14.87 -12.87 20.78
N LYS A 222 -13.71 -12.23 21.06
CA LYS A 222 -13.65 -10.81 21.39
C LYS A 222 -13.71 -9.92 20.15
N PRO A 223 -14.29 -8.71 20.26
CA PRO A 223 -14.19 -7.72 19.21
C PRO A 223 -12.74 -7.24 19.03
N LEU A 224 -12.46 -6.60 17.92
CA LEU A 224 -11.23 -5.83 17.75
C LEU A 224 -11.24 -4.62 18.69
N SER A 225 -10.08 -4.29 19.25
CA SER A 225 -9.90 -3.07 20.04
C SER A 225 -9.93 -1.83 19.12
N THR A 226 -10.03 -0.65 19.69
CA THR A 226 -9.98 0.60 18.90
C THR A 226 -8.64 0.77 18.21
N GLU A 227 -7.54 0.41 18.88
CA GLU A 227 -6.18 0.45 18.33
C GLU A 227 -6.02 -0.52 17.15
N GLU A 228 -6.52 -1.75 17.29
CA GLU A 228 -6.54 -2.75 16.21
C GLU A 228 -7.35 -2.25 15.00
N LEU A 229 -8.54 -1.68 15.23
CA LEU A 229 -9.41 -1.14 14.19
C LEU A 229 -8.75 0.01 13.43
N ILE A 230 -8.16 0.98 14.16
CA ILE A 230 -7.44 2.10 13.55
C ILE A 230 -6.27 1.56 12.73
N SER A 231 -5.44 0.68 13.32
CA SER A 231 -4.25 0.13 12.69
C SER A 231 -4.57 -0.67 11.43
N MET A 232 -5.60 -1.52 11.44
CA MET A 232 -6.04 -2.26 10.26
C MET A 232 -6.56 -1.32 9.17
N THR A 233 -7.34 -0.30 9.53
CA THR A 233 -7.95 0.61 8.55
C THR A 233 -6.91 1.48 7.87
N TRP A 234 -5.98 2.09 8.62
CA TRP A 234 -4.94 2.92 8.00
C TRP A 234 -3.96 2.08 7.16
N MET A 235 -3.62 0.87 7.59
CA MET A 235 -2.75 -0.02 6.83
C MET A 235 -3.37 -0.39 5.47
N LEU A 236 -4.66 -0.71 5.42
CA LEU A 236 -5.37 -0.98 4.17
C LEU A 236 -5.39 0.23 3.23
N LEU A 237 -5.56 1.44 3.78
CA LEU A 237 -5.50 2.69 3.01
C LEU A 237 -4.10 2.94 2.43
N VAL A 238 -3.07 2.85 3.28
CA VAL A 238 -1.67 3.08 2.86
C VAL A 238 -1.24 2.05 1.82
N ALA A 239 -1.53 0.76 2.06
CA ALA A 239 -1.17 -0.30 1.13
C ALA A 239 -1.89 -0.17 -0.22
N GLY A 240 -3.18 0.18 -0.20
CA GLY A 240 -4.00 0.28 -1.40
C GLY A 240 -3.72 1.52 -2.25
N THR A 241 -3.42 2.67 -1.65
CA THR A 241 -3.21 3.93 -2.40
C THR A 241 -1.93 3.92 -3.22
N GLY A 242 -0.79 3.49 -2.66
CA GLY A 242 0.50 3.59 -3.33
C GLY A 242 0.74 2.49 -4.36
N SER A 243 0.64 1.24 -3.95
CA SER A 243 0.97 0.07 -4.78
C SER A 243 0.14 0.02 -6.06
N SER A 244 -1.16 0.34 -5.97
CA SER A 244 -2.04 0.37 -7.14
C SER A 244 -1.63 1.46 -8.14
N VAL A 245 -1.30 2.67 -7.65
CA VAL A 245 -0.86 3.77 -8.53
C VAL A 245 0.44 3.40 -9.25
N PHE A 246 1.41 2.83 -8.54
CA PHE A 246 2.67 2.39 -9.13
C PHE A 246 2.47 1.27 -10.16
N PHE A 247 1.60 0.30 -9.86
CA PHE A 247 1.27 -0.77 -10.78
C PHE A 247 0.71 -0.23 -12.11
N PHE A 248 -0.33 0.62 -12.05
CA PHE A 248 -0.92 1.19 -13.26
C PHE A 248 0.07 2.04 -14.07
N GLY A 249 0.92 2.82 -13.38
CA GLY A 249 1.97 3.60 -14.03
C GLY A 249 2.96 2.72 -14.78
N ASN A 250 3.46 1.67 -14.13
CA ASN A 250 4.40 0.72 -14.72
C ASN A 250 3.75 -0.06 -15.88
N ALA A 251 2.52 -0.55 -15.70
CA ALA A 251 1.80 -1.26 -16.76
C ALA A 251 1.60 -0.39 -18.00
N MET A 252 1.22 0.87 -17.84
CA MET A 252 1.06 1.79 -18.95
C MET A 252 2.39 2.13 -19.61
N LEU A 253 3.47 2.29 -18.84
CA LEU A 253 4.81 2.51 -19.38
C LEU A 253 5.27 1.32 -20.23
N LEU A 254 5.04 0.09 -19.75
CA LEU A 254 5.35 -1.13 -20.51
C LEU A 254 4.57 -1.17 -21.83
N LEU A 255 3.28 -0.86 -21.81
CA LEU A 255 2.46 -0.82 -23.05
C LEU A 255 2.92 0.28 -24.01
N ALA A 256 3.41 1.41 -23.51
CA ALA A 256 3.95 2.48 -24.35
C ALA A 256 5.31 2.10 -24.97
N GLN A 257 6.13 1.34 -24.25
CA GLN A 257 7.43 0.84 -24.73
C GLN A 257 7.30 -0.37 -25.67
N HIS A 258 6.21 -1.12 -25.55
CA HIS A 258 5.93 -2.36 -26.28
C HIS A 258 4.55 -2.29 -26.97
N PRO A 259 4.41 -1.46 -28.03
CA PRO A 259 3.14 -1.30 -28.73
C PRO A 259 2.60 -2.60 -29.35
N GLU A 260 3.49 -3.55 -29.68
CA GLU A 260 3.11 -4.89 -30.12
C GLU A 260 2.31 -5.65 -29.06
N VAL A 261 2.69 -5.54 -27.78
CA VAL A 261 1.95 -6.15 -26.66
C VAL A 261 0.58 -5.50 -26.52
N ALA A 262 0.49 -4.18 -26.66
CA ALA A 262 -0.80 -3.48 -26.61
C ALA A 262 -1.75 -3.96 -27.71
N GLU A 263 -1.23 -4.26 -28.92
CA GLU A 263 -2.03 -4.78 -30.03
C GLU A 263 -2.46 -6.24 -29.79
N GLU A 264 -1.58 -7.08 -29.24
CA GLU A 264 -1.93 -8.44 -28.82
C GLU A 264 -3.05 -8.45 -27.80
N LEU A 265 -2.98 -7.61 -26.75
CA LEU A 265 -4.03 -7.50 -25.73
C LEU A 265 -5.36 -6.98 -26.27
N ARG A 266 -5.35 -6.13 -27.32
CA ARG A 266 -6.58 -5.69 -27.99
C ARG A 266 -7.19 -6.82 -28.82
N SER A 267 -6.35 -7.60 -29.51
CA SER A 267 -6.80 -8.71 -30.35
C SER A 267 -7.26 -9.93 -29.55
N ASP A 268 -6.63 -10.17 -28.41
CA ASP A 268 -6.98 -11.27 -27.49
C ASP A 268 -7.02 -10.79 -26.01
N PRO A 269 -8.16 -10.29 -25.54
CA PRO A 269 -8.32 -9.87 -24.14
C PRO A 269 -8.11 -10.98 -23.09
N ALA A 270 -8.09 -12.26 -23.48
CA ALA A 270 -7.80 -13.36 -22.55
C ALA A 270 -6.34 -13.33 -22.06
N LEU A 271 -5.46 -12.59 -22.72
CA LEU A 271 -4.07 -12.39 -22.30
C LEU A 271 -3.91 -11.34 -21.19
N ILE A 272 -4.93 -10.51 -20.93
CA ILE A 272 -4.85 -9.42 -19.92
C ILE A 272 -4.46 -9.94 -18.54
N PRO A 273 -5.03 -11.03 -17.99
CA PRO A 273 -4.63 -11.54 -16.69
C PRO A 273 -3.13 -11.88 -16.62
N ASN A 274 -2.58 -12.51 -17.64
CA ASN A 274 -1.15 -12.85 -17.70
C ASN A 274 -0.27 -11.59 -17.79
N PHE A 275 -0.71 -10.60 -18.57
CA PHE A 275 -0.02 -9.30 -18.63
C PHE A 275 0.01 -8.60 -17.27
N ILE A 276 -1.10 -8.63 -16.53
CA ILE A 276 -1.19 -8.03 -15.19
C ILE A 276 -0.17 -8.69 -14.26
N GLU A 277 -0.10 -10.03 -14.19
CA GLU A 277 0.86 -10.76 -13.37
C GLU A 277 2.31 -10.42 -13.73
N GLU A 278 2.62 -10.31 -15.02
CA GLU A 278 3.97 -9.97 -15.48
C GLU A 278 4.32 -8.48 -15.22
N ALA A 279 3.36 -7.58 -15.35
CA ALA A 279 3.55 -6.15 -15.05
C ALA A 279 3.69 -5.86 -13.55
N MET A 280 3.20 -6.73 -12.67
CA MET A 280 3.40 -6.65 -11.22
C MET A 280 4.78 -7.16 -10.77
N ARG A 281 5.49 -7.89 -11.60
CA ARG A 281 6.82 -8.43 -11.33
C ARG A 281 7.89 -7.36 -11.42
#